data_0ab16ad4be88ea4239c0e2954f01c0ef
#
_entry.id   0ab16ad4be88ea4239c0e2954f01c0ef
#
_cell.length_a   1.000
_cell.length_b   1.000
_cell.length_c   1.000
_cell.angle_alpha   90.00
_cell.angle_beta   90.00
_cell.angle_gamma   90.00
#
_symmetry.space_group_name_H-M   'P 1'
#
loop_
_entity.id
_entity.type
_entity.pdbx_description
1 polymer ?
#
loop_
_entity_poly.entity_id
_entity_poly.type
_entity_poly.pdbx_seq_one_letter_code
_entity_poly.pdbx_strand_id
1 'polypeptide(L)'
;MRLGNRLAAMLCAAFLFGATTVPVWLPLEGRELLGTSAPEWKGIRWIQGGPLDLSALRGKVVLLRFWLIDCPYCEKTAPALRELWSKYRAQGLVVVGLHHPKSEGAQDPAQVIRAARELGFDFPIGQDEAWTTLRAYGVGSHFKQFTSVSFLIDRNGIIRFVHDGGEYHRGGGPDHRECNAAYEALDASIQELLARQE
;
A
#
# COMPACT_ATOMS: atom_id res chain seq x y z
N MET A 1 -57.64 29.52 -52.03
CA MET A 1 -57.11 29.83 -50.70
C MET A 1 -57.10 28.54 -49.89
N ARG A 2 -55.96 27.89 -49.68
CA ARG A 2 -55.79 26.77 -48.75
C ARG A 2 -54.47 26.96 -48.05
N LEU A 3 -54.53 27.24 -46.73
CA LEU A 3 -53.35 27.32 -45.88
C LEU A 3 -52.85 25.89 -45.59
N GLY A 4 -51.61 25.64 -45.88
CA GLY A 4 -50.92 24.41 -45.51
C GLY A 4 -50.21 24.59 -44.16
N ASN A 5 -50.64 23.81 -43.18
CA ASN A 5 -50.01 23.70 -41.85
C ASN A 5 -48.78 22.77 -41.98
N ARG A 6 -47.60 23.30 -41.70
CA ARG A 6 -46.36 22.50 -41.57
C ARG A 6 -46.10 22.32 -40.07
N LEU A 7 -46.43 21.15 -39.53
CA LEU A 7 -45.96 20.74 -38.22
C LEU A 7 -44.46 20.36 -38.32
N ALA A 8 -43.65 21.09 -37.60
CA ALA A 8 -42.27 20.72 -37.40
C ALA A 8 -42.18 19.72 -36.20
N ALA A 9 -41.83 18.49 -36.51
CA ALA A 9 -41.55 17.49 -35.50
C ALA A 9 -40.16 17.72 -34.91
N MET A 10 -40.10 18.12 -33.63
CA MET A 10 -38.89 18.25 -32.84
C MET A 10 -38.51 16.88 -32.31
N LEU A 11 -37.50 16.24 -32.89
CA LEU A 11 -36.88 15.02 -32.35
C LEU A 11 -36.01 15.35 -31.13
N CYS A 12 -36.56 15.10 -29.96
CA CYS A 12 -35.72 15.07 -28.73
C CYS A 12 -34.89 13.78 -28.74
N ALA A 13 -33.58 13.91 -29.03
CA ALA A 13 -32.61 12.84 -28.80
C ALA A 13 -32.33 12.74 -27.30
N ALA A 14 -32.93 11.75 -26.63
CA ALA A 14 -32.60 11.40 -25.27
C ALA A 14 -31.23 10.72 -25.23
N PHE A 15 -30.19 11.43 -24.79
CA PHE A 15 -28.92 10.82 -24.45
C PHE A 15 -29.11 9.99 -23.18
N LEU A 16 -29.23 8.69 -23.32
CA LEU A 16 -29.10 7.74 -22.24
C LEU A 16 -27.64 7.69 -21.80
N PHE A 17 -27.29 8.44 -20.76
CA PHE A 17 -26.07 8.20 -20.01
C PHE A 17 -26.20 6.83 -19.36
N GLY A 18 -25.61 5.82 -19.99
CA GLY A 18 -25.40 4.52 -19.37
C GLY A 18 -24.46 4.70 -18.18
N ALA A 19 -25.01 4.75 -16.99
CA ALA A 19 -24.24 4.60 -15.77
C ALA A 19 -23.66 3.18 -15.77
N THR A 20 -22.38 3.04 -16.17
CA THR A 20 -21.64 1.82 -15.96
C THR A 20 -21.43 1.67 -14.46
N THR A 21 -22.30 0.90 -13.84
CA THR A 21 -22.11 0.46 -12.45
C THR A 21 -20.87 -0.43 -12.44
N VAL A 22 -19.74 0.11 -11.99
CA VAL A 22 -18.56 -0.68 -11.67
C VAL A 22 -18.97 -1.65 -10.56
N PRO A 23 -18.82 -2.97 -10.71
CA PRO A 23 -19.20 -3.91 -9.68
C PRO A 23 -18.39 -3.66 -8.40
N VAL A 24 -19.07 -3.38 -7.29
CA VAL A 24 -18.55 -3.03 -5.95
C VAL A 24 -18.01 -4.27 -5.22
N TRP A 25 -17.35 -5.20 -5.89
CA TRP A 25 -16.89 -6.46 -5.30
C TRP A 25 -15.38 -6.62 -5.16
N LEU A 26 -14.60 -5.65 -5.58
CA LEU A 26 -13.15 -5.77 -5.40
C LEU A 26 -12.83 -5.50 -3.92
N PRO A 27 -12.25 -6.49 -3.21
CA PRO A 27 -11.75 -6.24 -1.87
C PRO A 27 -10.71 -5.12 -1.96
N LEU A 28 -10.98 -4.00 -1.30
CA LEU A 28 -10.20 -2.77 -1.46
C LEU A 28 -8.97 -2.74 -0.54
N GLU A 29 -8.56 -3.81 0.05
CA GLU A 29 -7.37 -4.06 0.89
C GLU A 29 -6.52 -2.81 1.23
N GLY A 30 -7.14 -1.82 1.88
CA GLY A 30 -6.55 -0.51 2.16
C GLY A 30 -6.60 0.49 1.01
N ARG A 31 -7.08 0.13 -0.19
CA ARG A 31 -7.20 1.06 -1.33
C ARG A 31 -8.21 2.17 -1.08
N GLU A 32 -9.18 1.96 -0.20
CA GLU A 32 -10.13 2.98 0.27
C GLU A 32 -9.43 4.15 0.96
N LEU A 33 -8.20 3.95 1.43
CA LEU A 33 -7.39 5.00 2.05
C LEU A 33 -6.56 5.81 1.05
N LEU A 34 -6.56 5.45 -0.23
CA LEU A 34 -5.83 6.19 -1.26
C LEU A 34 -6.30 7.66 -1.31
N GLY A 35 -5.38 8.59 -1.20
CA GLY A 35 -5.67 10.03 -1.17
C GLY A 35 -6.10 10.57 0.20
N THR A 36 -6.21 9.72 1.23
CA THR A 36 -6.52 10.15 2.60
C THR A 36 -5.27 10.27 3.46
N SER A 37 -5.39 10.91 4.63
CA SER A 37 -4.33 10.92 5.63
C SER A 37 -4.08 9.51 6.15
N ALA A 38 -2.82 9.10 6.17
CA ALA A 38 -2.41 7.80 6.71
C ALA A 38 -2.72 7.74 8.22
N PRO A 39 -3.34 6.66 8.71
CA PRO A 39 -3.55 6.48 10.13
C PRO A 39 -2.24 6.45 10.93
N GLU A 40 -2.23 7.09 12.10
CA GLU A 40 -1.09 7.03 13.02
C GLU A 40 -0.88 5.60 13.55
N TRP A 41 0.38 5.26 13.78
CA TRP A 41 0.75 3.94 14.30
C TRP A 41 0.51 3.88 15.81
N LYS A 42 -0.27 2.89 16.23
CA LYS A 42 -0.64 2.73 17.66
C LYS A 42 -0.33 1.32 18.15
N GLY A 43 0.15 1.24 19.39
CA GLY A 43 0.44 -0.05 20.03
C GLY A 43 1.62 -0.80 19.43
N ILE A 44 2.51 -0.11 18.73
CA ILE A 44 3.68 -0.72 18.10
C ILE A 44 4.79 -0.93 19.12
N ARG A 45 5.24 -2.19 19.24
CA ARG A 45 6.48 -2.52 19.94
C ARG A 45 7.65 -2.44 18.95
N TRP A 46 8.46 -1.41 19.06
CA TRP A 46 9.65 -1.28 18.22
C TRP A 46 10.74 -2.23 18.65
N ILE A 47 11.32 -2.97 17.69
CA ILE A 47 12.37 -3.97 17.91
C ILE A 47 13.65 -3.66 17.15
N GLN A 48 13.61 -2.75 16.17
CA GLN A 48 14.75 -2.25 15.40
C GLN A 48 14.46 -0.84 14.90
N GLY A 49 15.43 0.08 15.01
CA GLY A 49 15.38 1.39 14.38
C GLY A 49 14.26 2.35 14.85
N GLY A 50 13.65 2.09 16.02
CA GLY A 50 12.61 2.92 16.61
C GLY A 50 12.96 3.41 18.02
N PRO A 51 12.00 4.05 18.75
CA PRO A 51 10.60 4.26 18.35
C PRO A 51 10.41 5.32 17.25
N LEU A 52 9.38 5.12 16.42
CA LEU A 52 8.97 6.05 15.38
C LEU A 52 7.47 6.32 15.45
N ASP A 53 7.09 7.57 15.24
CA ASP A 53 5.72 7.99 15.03
C ASP A 53 5.59 8.50 13.59
N LEU A 54 4.47 8.22 12.93
CA LEU A 54 4.26 8.67 11.55
C LEU A 54 4.26 10.20 11.45
N SER A 55 3.74 10.88 12.46
CA SER A 55 3.77 12.35 12.56
C SER A 55 5.20 12.92 12.58
N ALA A 56 6.15 12.22 13.20
CA ALA A 56 7.56 12.62 13.24
C ALA A 56 8.29 12.40 11.89
N LEU A 57 7.67 11.68 10.96
CA LEU A 57 8.19 11.43 9.62
C LEU A 57 7.66 12.42 8.57
N ARG A 58 6.97 13.49 8.97
CA ARG A 58 6.57 14.56 8.05
C ARG A 58 7.80 15.12 7.32
N GLY A 59 7.66 15.42 6.04
CA GLY A 59 8.77 15.81 5.16
C GLY A 59 9.57 14.62 4.58
N LYS A 60 9.24 13.38 4.97
CA LYS A 60 9.79 12.15 4.38
C LYS A 60 8.74 11.42 3.55
N VAL A 61 9.17 10.71 2.54
CA VAL A 61 8.34 9.70 1.86
C VAL A 61 8.47 8.40 2.64
N VAL A 62 7.34 7.78 2.99
CA VAL A 62 7.33 6.57 3.82
C VAL A 62 6.76 5.40 3.04
N LEU A 63 7.52 4.31 2.92
CA LEU A 63 7.04 3.02 2.44
C LEU A 63 6.79 2.11 3.64
N LEU A 64 5.53 1.97 4.00
CA LEU A 64 5.08 1.06 5.06
C LEU A 64 4.78 -0.31 4.45
N ARG A 65 5.37 -1.38 5.01
CA ARG A 65 5.06 -2.77 4.67
C ARG A 65 4.57 -3.53 5.89
N PHE A 66 3.36 -4.05 5.83
CA PHE A 66 2.91 -5.09 6.76
C PHE A 66 3.48 -6.45 6.34
N TRP A 67 3.99 -7.21 7.29
CA TRP A 67 4.62 -8.49 7.03
C TRP A 67 4.48 -9.45 8.20
N LEU A 68 4.71 -10.73 7.97
CA LEU A 68 4.69 -11.77 9.00
C LEU A 68 5.76 -12.82 8.73
N ILE A 69 6.12 -13.59 9.76
CA ILE A 69 7.03 -14.73 9.67
C ILE A 69 6.36 -15.84 8.86
N ASP A 70 7.16 -16.64 8.14
CA ASP A 70 6.70 -17.75 7.29
C ASP A 70 5.69 -17.33 6.20
N CYS A 71 5.89 -16.14 5.66
CA CYS A 71 5.08 -15.59 4.59
C CYS A 71 5.85 -15.67 3.25
N PRO A 72 5.49 -16.56 2.33
CA PRO A 72 6.18 -16.69 1.04
C PRO A 72 6.19 -15.41 0.22
N TYR A 73 5.12 -14.60 0.28
CA TYR A 73 5.05 -13.30 -0.39
C TYR A 73 5.99 -12.27 0.22
N CYS A 74 6.19 -12.33 1.55
CA CYS A 74 7.13 -11.46 2.24
C CYS A 74 8.56 -11.79 1.88
N GLU A 75 8.89 -13.08 1.81
CA GLU A 75 10.22 -13.58 1.39
C GLU A 75 10.55 -13.13 -0.03
N LYS A 76 9.63 -13.32 -0.97
CA LYS A 76 9.82 -12.90 -2.37
C LYS A 76 9.89 -11.39 -2.56
N THR A 77 9.21 -10.61 -1.71
CA THR A 77 9.23 -9.14 -1.76
C THR A 77 10.46 -8.55 -1.06
N ALA A 78 11.10 -9.28 -0.14
CA ALA A 78 12.21 -8.77 0.67
C ALA A 78 13.37 -8.18 -0.16
N PRO A 79 13.83 -8.79 -1.27
CA PRO A 79 14.87 -8.18 -2.12
C PRO A 79 14.46 -6.81 -2.67
N ALA A 80 13.20 -6.65 -3.09
CA ALA A 80 12.69 -5.39 -3.61
C ALA A 80 12.65 -4.29 -2.55
N LEU A 81 12.22 -4.61 -1.32
CA LEU A 81 12.24 -3.66 -0.20
C LEU A 81 13.65 -3.17 0.13
N ARG A 82 14.63 -4.09 0.17
CA ARG A 82 16.04 -3.74 0.40
C ARG A 82 16.61 -2.88 -0.71
N GLU A 83 16.29 -3.20 -1.97
CA GLU A 83 16.70 -2.42 -3.12
C GLU A 83 16.16 -1.00 -3.05
N LEU A 84 14.84 -0.83 -2.84
CA LEU A 84 14.20 0.48 -2.73
C LEU A 84 14.75 1.29 -1.55
N TRP A 85 14.94 0.66 -0.38
CA TRP A 85 15.57 1.29 0.78
C TRP A 85 17.00 1.75 0.46
N SER A 86 17.85 0.87 -0.05
CA SER A 86 19.23 1.21 -0.40
C SER A 86 19.30 2.35 -1.42
N LYS A 87 18.42 2.33 -2.42
CA LYS A 87 18.40 3.30 -3.53
C LYS A 87 17.98 4.69 -3.10
N TYR A 88 16.98 4.78 -2.18
CA TYR A 88 16.29 6.05 -1.94
C TYR A 88 16.43 6.61 -0.52
N ARG A 89 16.99 5.89 0.46
CA ARG A 89 17.13 6.39 1.83
C ARG A 89 17.87 7.73 1.93
N ALA A 90 18.92 7.92 1.15
CA ALA A 90 19.67 9.18 1.12
C ALA A 90 18.87 10.34 0.49
N GLN A 91 17.80 10.05 -0.26
CA GLN A 91 16.92 11.02 -0.90
C GLN A 91 15.68 11.33 -0.06
N GLY A 92 15.52 10.67 1.09
CA GLY A 92 14.43 10.93 2.02
C GLY A 92 13.32 9.89 2.05
N LEU A 93 13.51 8.70 1.43
CA LEU A 93 12.65 7.56 1.67
C LEU A 93 12.93 6.95 3.04
N VAL A 94 11.88 6.64 3.79
CA VAL A 94 11.92 5.79 4.98
C VAL A 94 11.11 4.53 4.70
N VAL A 95 11.72 3.36 4.78
CA VAL A 95 11.02 2.08 4.74
C VAL A 95 10.74 1.65 6.18
N VAL A 96 9.54 1.19 6.44
CA VAL A 96 9.13 0.67 7.77
C VAL A 96 8.44 -0.67 7.59
N GLY A 97 8.91 -1.68 8.30
CA GLY A 97 8.26 -2.98 8.36
C GLY A 97 7.44 -3.11 9.65
N LEU A 98 6.12 -3.21 9.56
CA LEU A 98 5.29 -3.55 10.70
C LEU A 98 4.93 -5.05 10.63
N HIS A 99 5.56 -5.81 11.51
CA HIS A 99 5.27 -7.22 11.70
C HIS A 99 3.94 -7.37 12.46
N HIS A 100 3.09 -8.28 12.00
CA HIS A 100 1.94 -8.74 12.76
C HIS A 100 1.95 -10.28 12.86
N PRO A 101 1.49 -10.87 13.96
CA PRO A 101 1.36 -12.34 14.07
C PRO A 101 0.26 -12.85 13.13
N LYS A 102 0.27 -14.14 12.84
CA LYS A 102 -0.71 -14.80 11.96
C LYS A 102 -2.13 -14.75 12.52
N SER A 103 -2.26 -14.71 13.84
CA SER A 103 -3.46 -14.42 14.61
C SER A 103 -3.10 -13.41 15.70
N GLU A 104 -4.09 -12.64 16.19
CA GLU A 104 -3.82 -11.70 17.28
C GLU A 104 -3.18 -12.40 18.48
N GLY A 105 -2.19 -11.76 19.08
CA GLY A 105 -1.47 -12.25 20.24
C GLY A 105 0.01 -11.91 20.19
N ALA A 106 0.66 -12.11 21.33
CA ALA A 106 2.09 -11.87 21.44
C ALA A 106 2.90 -12.88 20.65
N GLN A 107 3.89 -12.40 19.92
CA GLN A 107 4.94 -13.22 19.33
C GLN A 107 6.29 -12.76 19.85
N ASP A 108 7.18 -13.72 20.15
CA ASP A 108 8.49 -13.43 20.70
C ASP A 108 9.28 -12.45 19.81
N PRO A 109 9.63 -11.25 20.32
CA PRO A 109 10.40 -10.27 19.56
C PRO A 109 11.73 -10.81 19.04
N ALA A 110 12.33 -11.79 19.74
CA ALA A 110 13.58 -12.41 19.29
C ALA A 110 13.38 -13.26 18.02
N GLN A 111 12.20 -13.84 17.83
CA GLN A 111 11.87 -14.55 16.60
C GLN A 111 11.64 -13.54 15.45
N VAL A 112 10.94 -12.44 15.72
CA VAL A 112 10.65 -11.41 14.72
C VAL A 112 11.95 -10.75 14.23
N ILE A 113 12.86 -10.37 15.14
CA ILE A 113 14.14 -9.75 14.71
C ILE A 113 15.04 -10.74 13.97
N ARG A 114 14.99 -12.04 14.31
CA ARG A 114 15.71 -13.07 13.59
C ARG A 114 15.20 -13.19 12.15
N ALA A 115 13.88 -13.34 11.98
CA ALA A 115 13.25 -13.40 10.66
C ALA A 115 13.52 -12.13 9.83
N ALA A 116 13.45 -10.94 10.44
CA ALA A 116 13.80 -9.69 9.77
C ALA A 116 15.25 -9.69 9.27
N ARG A 117 16.19 -10.20 10.06
CA ARG A 117 17.60 -10.34 9.65
C ARG A 117 17.80 -11.35 8.52
N GLU A 118 17.11 -12.48 8.55
CA GLU A 118 17.11 -13.50 7.50
C GLU A 118 16.57 -12.93 6.17
N LEU A 119 15.56 -12.06 6.24
CA LEU A 119 15.05 -11.31 5.10
C LEU A 119 15.98 -10.14 4.68
N GLY A 120 17.01 -9.85 5.48
CA GLY A 120 17.98 -8.78 5.24
C GLY A 120 17.37 -7.38 5.46
N PHE A 121 16.40 -7.23 6.34
CA PHE A 121 15.81 -5.94 6.67
C PHE A 121 16.73 -5.14 7.61
N ASP A 122 17.32 -4.06 7.11
CA ASP A 122 18.18 -3.13 7.84
C ASP A 122 17.49 -1.77 8.10
N PHE A 123 16.18 -1.71 7.86
CA PHE A 123 15.29 -0.57 8.12
C PHE A 123 14.49 -0.78 9.42
N PRO A 124 13.77 0.26 9.90
CA PRO A 124 12.95 0.17 11.12
C PRO A 124 11.90 -0.95 11.08
N ILE A 125 11.83 -1.71 12.18
CA ILE A 125 10.90 -2.82 12.36
C ILE A 125 10.13 -2.62 13.67
N GLY A 126 8.80 -2.58 13.55
CA GLY A 126 7.87 -2.62 14.68
C GLY A 126 7.01 -3.87 14.65
N GLN A 127 6.38 -4.17 15.77
CA GLN A 127 5.49 -5.31 15.96
C GLN A 127 4.11 -4.82 16.40
N ASP A 128 3.07 -5.15 15.62
CA ASP A 128 1.65 -4.84 15.87
C ASP A 128 0.94 -6.12 16.35
N GLU A 129 1.14 -6.46 17.62
CA GLU A 129 0.64 -7.70 18.21
C GLU A 129 -0.89 -7.79 18.24
N ALA A 130 -1.55 -6.66 18.46
CA ALA A 130 -3.00 -6.56 18.56
C ALA A 130 -3.69 -6.20 17.24
N TRP A 131 -2.94 -6.11 16.14
CA TRP A 131 -3.46 -5.68 14.84
C TRP A 131 -4.11 -4.29 14.84
N THR A 132 -3.76 -3.45 15.80
CA THR A 132 -4.37 -2.11 15.97
C THR A 132 -4.08 -1.22 14.77
N THR A 133 -2.82 -1.14 14.38
CA THR A 133 -2.41 -0.36 13.22
C THR A 133 -2.82 -1.05 11.93
N LEU A 134 -2.65 -2.35 11.82
CA LEU A 134 -3.06 -3.14 10.65
C LEU A 134 -4.54 -2.88 10.29
N ARG A 135 -5.44 -2.93 11.29
CA ARG A 135 -6.87 -2.66 11.09
C ARG A 135 -7.18 -1.22 10.74
N ALA A 136 -6.45 -0.25 11.34
CA ALA A 136 -6.60 1.15 10.98
C ALA A 136 -6.28 1.42 9.51
N TYR A 137 -5.36 0.65 8.93
CA TYR A 137 -5.05 0.67 7.50
C TYR A 137 -6.02 -0.18 6.65
N GLY A 138 -7.16 -0.57 7.20
CA GLY A 138 -8.17 -1.35 6.47
C GLY A 138 -7.72 -2.77 6.15
N VAL A 139 -6.66 -3.31 6.73
CA VAL A 139 -6.11 -4.64 6.47
C VAL A 139 -6.55 -5.60 7.58
N GLY A 140 -6.72 -6.90 7.25
CA GLY A 140 -7.10 -7.92 8.23
C GLY A 140 -8.59 -7.99 8.57
N SER A 141 -9.49 -7.35 7.78
CA SER A 141 -10.94 -7.55 7.88
C SER A 141 -11.34 -8.90 7.27
N HIS A 142 -12.51 -9.41 7.63
CA HIS A 142 -12.97 -10.78 7.32
C HIS A 142 -12.98 -11.19 5.83
N PHE A 143 -12.82 -10.26 4.92
CA PHE A 143 -12.89 -10.49 3.48
C PHE A 143 -11.53 -10.45 2.77
N LYS A 144 -10.41 -10.34 3.50
CA LYS A 144 -9.11 -10.09 2.89
C LYS A 144 -8.26 -11.34 2.84
N GLN A 145 -7.70 -11.60 1.64
CA GLN A 145 -6.85 -12.76 1.40
C GLN A 145 -5.40 -12.51 1.84
N PHE A 146 -4.95 -11.23 1.81
CA PHE A 146 -3.56 -10.88 2.10
C PHE A 146 -3.48 -9.82 3.20
N THR A 147 -2.53 -10.01 4.10
CA THR A 147 -2.15 -9.00 5.10
C THR A 147 -0.75 -8.43 4.85
N SER A 148 -0.06 -8.95 3.82
CA SER A 148 1.24 -8.43 3.35
C SER A 148 1.03 -7.28 2.37
N VAL A 149 0.52 -6.16 2.86
CA VAL A 149 0.14 -4.96 2.10
C VAL A 149 1.21 -3.89 2.22
N SER A 150 1.42 -3.07 1.19
CA SER A 150 2.30 -1.90 1.26
C SER A 150 1.55 -0.61 0.99
N PHE A 151 1.92 0.43 1.73
CA PHE A 151 1.41 1.79 1.57
C PHE A 151 2.57 2.74 1.32
N LEU A 152 2.47 3.57 0.28
CA LEU A 152 3.39 4.66 0.07
C LEU A 152 2.72 5.97 0.50
N ILE A 153 3.36 6.68 1.41
CA ILE A 153 2.84 7.87 2.07
C ILE A 153 3.76 9.04 1.71
N ASP A 154 3.17 10.15 1.29
CA ASP A 154 3.92 11.34 0.91
C ASP A 154 4.42 12.15 2.13
N ARG A 155 5.15 13.25 1.86
CA ARG A 155 5.74 14.14 2.88
C ARG A 155 4.68 14.78 3.79
N ASN A 156 3.46 14.94 3.30
CA ASN A 156 2.31 15.47 4.04
C ASN A 156 1.52 14.39 4.80
N GLY A 157 1.96 13.13 4.72
CA GLY A 157 1.32 12.00 5.36
C GLY A 157 0.07 11.50 4.65
N ILE A 158 -0.06 11.76 3.36
CA ILE A 158 -1.18 11.28 2.55
C ILE A 158 -0.76 9.99 1.82
N ILE A 159 -1.63 8.99 1.84
CA ILE A 159 -1.41 7.74 1.12
C ILE A 159 -1.54 8.00 -0.39
N ARG A 160 -0.47 7.71 -1.15
CA ARG A 160 -0.40 7.95 -2.60
C ARG A 160 -0.36 6.68 -3.43
N PHE A 161 -0.01 5.56 -2.83
CA PHE A 161 0.01 4.26 -3.49
C PHE A 161 -0.33 3.16 -2.50
N VAL A 162 -1.05 2.15 -2.95
CA VAL A 162 -1.36 0.95 -2.18
C VAL A 162 -1.06 -0.27 -3.05
N HIS A 163 -0.21 -1.16 -2.56
CA HIS A 163 -0.10 -2.52 -3.06
C HIS A 163 -0.90 -3.43 -2.14
N ASP A 164 -2.01 -3.94 -2.63
CA ASP A 164 -3.09 -4.57 -1.86
C ASP A 164 -2.82 -6.03 -1.44
N GLY A 165 -1.57 -6.45 -1.49
CA GLY A 165 -1.11 -7.74 -0.99
C GLY A 165 -0.40 -8.59 -2.03
N GLY A 166 0.09 -9.76 -1.58
CA GLY A 166 0.94 -10.59 -2.42
C GLY A 166 2.39 -10.11 -2.49
N GLU A 167 3.00 -10.28 -3.65
CA GLU A 167 4.43 -10.00 -3.88
C GLU A 167 4.64 -8.97 -5.00
N TYR A 168 5.72 -8.22 -4.90
CA TYR A 168 6.27 -7.42 -5.98
C TYR A 168 7.80 -7.55 -5.99
N HIS A 169 8.37 -7.70 -7.16
CA HIS A 169 9.82 -7.88 -7.35
C HIS A 169 10.18 -7.77 -8.82
N ARG A 170 11.46 -7.69 -9.12
CA ARG A 170 12.00 -7.79 -10.49
C ARG A 170 12.37 -9.23 -10.82
N GLY A 171 12.27 -9.59 -12.09
CA GLY A 171 12.67 -10.90 -12.59
C GLY A 171 11.59 -11.97 -12.43
N GLY A 172 12.00 -13.26 -12.45
CA GLY A 172 11.08 -14.40 -12.31
C GLY A 172 10.45 -14.92 -13.62
N GLY A 173 10.75 -14.29 -14.77
CA GLY A 173 10.26 -14.74 -16.07
C GLY A 173 8.82 -14.33 -16.38
N PRO A 174 8.20 -14.93 -17.42
CA PRO A 174 6.88 -14.52 -17.92
C PRO A 174 5.72 -14.61 -16.94
N ASP A 175 5.79 -15.53 -15.99
CA ASP A 175 4.75 -15.77 -14.99
C ASP A 175 4.73 -14.68 -13.89
N HIS A 176 5.80 -13.86 -13.80
CA HIS A 176 5.94 -12.78 -12.82
C HIS A 176 5.70 -11.38 -13.40
N ARG A 177 4.98 -11.27 -14.54
CA ARG A 177 4.72 -9.97 -15.18
C ARG A 177 3.98 -8.99 -14.27
N GLU A 178 3.00 -9.47 -13.51
CA GLU A 178 2.23 -8.63 -12.57
C GLU A 178 3.10 -8.17 -11.41
N CYS A 179 3.94 -9.06 -10.85
CA CYS A 179 4.88 -8.71 -9.78
C CYS A 179 5.89 -7.64 -10.23
N ASN A 180 6.40 -7.78 -11.48
CA ASN A 180 7.30 -6.79 -12.06
C ASN A 180 6.58 -5.45 -12.31
N ALA A 181 5.37 -5.47 -12.87
CA ALA A 181 4.59 -4.26 -13.10
C ALA A 181 4.26 -3.54 -11.78
N ALA A 182 3.94 -4.28 -10.72
CA ALA A 182 3.70 -3.73 -9.38
C ALA A 182 4.97 -3.08 -8.80
N TYR A 183 6.12 -3.72 -8.96
CA TYR A 183 7.41 -3.14 -8.55
C TYR A 183 7.70 -1.84 -9.30
N GLU A 184 7.58 -1.83 -10.64
CA GLU A 184 7.87 -0.65 -11.47
C GLU A 184 6.91 0.51 -11.13
N ALA A 185 5.63 0.22 -10.89
CA ALA A 185 4.65 1.24 -10.48
C ALA A 185 5.00 1.84 -9.10
N LEU A 186 5.44 1.01 -8.15
CA LEU A 186 5.88 1.47 -6.83
C LEU A 186 7.16 2.30 -6.94
N ASP A 187 8.17 1.83 -7.69
CA ASP A 187 9.44 2.54 -7.90
C ASP A 187 9.21 3.92 -8.54
N ALA A 188 8.37 3.97 -9.59
CA ALA A 188 8.00 5.24 -10.24
C ALA A 188 7.28 6.20 -9.28
N SER A 189 6.36 5.68 -8.46
CA SER A 189 5.65 6.48 -7.46
C SER A 189 6.59 7.05 -6.39
N ILE A 190 7.57 6.26 -5.95
CA ILE A 190 8.61 6.72 -5.00
C ILE A 190 9.42 7.85 -5.63
N GLN A 191 9.90 7.69 -6.87
CA GLN A 191 10.67 8.71 -7.59
C GLN A 191 9.88 10.01 -7.73
N GLU A 192 8.62 9.92 -8.12
CA GLU A 192 7.74 11.08 -8.26
C GLU A 192 7.59 11.84 -6.94
N LEU A 193 7.30 11.13 -5.83
CA LEU A 193 7.12 11.78 -4.53
C LEU A 193 8.42 12.37 -3.98
N LEU A 194 9.57 11.75 -4.25
CA LEU A 194 10.87 12.28 -3.83
C LEU A 194 11.27 13.52 -4.63
N ALA A 195 10.88 13.62 -5.91
CA ALA A 195 11.17 14.77 -6.77
C ALA A 195 10.31 15.99 -6.46
N ARG A 196 9.13 15.83 -5.85
CA ARG A 196 8.27 16.95 -5.45
C ARG A 196 8.94 17.76 -4.34
N GLN A 197 9.20 19.03 -4.59
CA GLN A 197 9.56 20.02 -3.57
C GLN A 197 8.22 20.57 -3.04
N GLU A 198 7.77 20.10 -1.88
CA GLU A 198 6.60 20.66 -1.19
C GLU A 198 7.04 21.61 -0.10
#